data_b8a45ccb6c31100bb0df291053466bfe
#
_entry.id   b8a45ccb6c31100bb0df291053466bfe
#
_cell.length_a   1.000
_cell.length_b   1.000
_cell.length_c   1.000
_cell.angle_alpha   90.00
_cell.angle_beta   90.00
_cell.angle_gamma   90.00
#
_symmetry.space_group_name_H-M   'P 1'
#
loop_
_entity.id
_entity.type
_entity.pdbx_description
1 polymer ?
#
loop_
_entity_poly.entity_id
_entity_poly.type
_entity_poly.pdbx_seq_one_letter_code
_entity_poly.pdbx_strand_id
1 'polypeptide(L)'
;MDHIYTLGIDIGSTASKCVMLADGKEIVAKSLISVGAGTSGPQRAISEVLEQAGKTKDEMAFVLATGYGRNSLEEIADAQMSELSCHAKGATFLFPQVHTVVDIGGQDVKILQVENGVMTNFVMNDKCAAGTGRFLDVMARVLEVKVQDLGMLGAQSTKQVEISSTCTVFAESEVISQLSMGTDKRDIINGIHRSVAS
;
A
#
# COMPACT_ATOMS: atom_id res chain seq x y z
N MET A 1 8.20 32.40 -11.32
CA MET A 1 8.22 32.21 -9.85
C MET A 1 8.90 30.87 -9.61
N ASP A 2 9.86 30.86 -8.70
CA ASP A 2 10.53 29.60 -8.37
C ASP A 2 9.57 28.76 -7.51
N HIS A 3 9.29 27.53 -7.93
CA HIS A 3 8.45 26.59 -7.17
C HIS A 3 9.19 26.07 -5.94
N ILE A 4 8.47 25.85 -4.86
CA ILE A 4 8.97 25.19 -3.64
C ILE A 4 8.76 23.70 -3.78
N TYR A 5 9.85 22.92 -3.89
CA TYR A 5 9.77 21.46 -4.00
C TYR A 5 9.90 20.78 -2.64
N THR A 6 9.05 19.80 -2.38
CA THR A 6 9.11 18.94 -1.19
C THR A 6 9.05 17.46 -1.59
N LEU A 7 9.71 16.61 -0.82
CA LEU A 7 9.80 15.17 -1.08
C LEU A 7 9.24 14.37 0.09
N GLY A 8 8.24 13.55 -0.16
CA GLY A 8 7.74 12.53 0.77
C GLY A 8 8.33 11.16 0.40
N ILE A 9 8.86 10.44 1.39
CA ILE A 9 9.47 9.11 1.23
C ILE A 9 8.78 8.14 2.18
N ASP A 10 8.10 7.12 1.64
CA ASP A 10 7.48 6.04 2.40
C ASP A 10 8.26 4.74 2.19
N ILE A 11 8.93 4.28 3.24
CA ILE A 11 9.66 3.01 3.26
C ILE A 11 8.82 1.96 4.00
N GLY A 12 7.98 1.28 3.24
CA GLY A 12 7.17 0.16 3.75
C GLY A 12 7.98 -1.13 3.89
N SER A 13 7.36 -2.17 4.42
CA SER A 13 7.94 -3.51 4.55
C SER A 13 8.13 -4.21 3.20
N THR A 14 7.26 -3.94 2.22
CA THR A 14 7.24 -4.63 0.91
C THR A 14 7.52 -3.72 -0.27
N ALA A 15 7.45 -2.40 -0.10
CA ALA A 15 7.66 -1.43 -1.17
C ALA A 15 8.24 -0.11 -0.63
N SER A 16 9.02 0.57 -1.48
CA SER A 16 9.54 1.92 -1.25
C SER A 16 8.90 2.88 -2.25
N LYS A 17 8.39 4.01 -1.77
CA LYS A 17 7.65 4.97 -2.60
C LYS A 17 8.14 6.38 -2.30
N CYS A 18 8.16 7.22 -3.34
CA CYS A 18 8.44 8.64 -3.20
C CYS A 18 7.42 9.46 -3.99
N VAL A 19 7.11 10.64 -3.47
CA VAL A 19 6.29 11.64 -4.15
C VAL A 19 6.95 13.00 -3.98
N MET A 20 7.15 13.70 -5.10
CA MET A 20 7.61 15.08 -5.12
C MET A 20 6.44 16.01 -5.39
N LEU A 21 6.28 17.03 -4.56
CA LEU A 21 5.27 18.06 -4.72
C LEU A 21 5.93 19.41 -5.04
N ALA A 22 5.29 20.18 -5.92
CA ALA A 22 5.53 21.62 -6.07
C ALA A 22 4.47 22.38 -5.28
N ASP A 23 4.89 23.38 -4.52
CA ASP A 23 4.05 24.30 -3.72
C ASP A 23 3.08 23.57 -2.78
N GLY A 24 3.46 22.37 -2.34
CA GLY A 24 2.69 21.50 -1.44
C GLY A 24 1.39 20.93 -2.03
N LYS A 25 1.18 21.01 -3.33
CA LYS A 25 -0.09 20.60 -3.97
C LYS A 25 0.07 19.81 -5.25
N GLU A 26 0.94 20.22 -6.15
CA GLU A 26 1.09 19.60 -7.46
C GLU A 26 2.07 18.42 -7.38
N ILE A 27 1.63 17.24 -7.83
CA ILE A 27 2.51 16.07 -7.93
C ILE A 27 3.38 16.24 -9.18
N VAL A 28 4.67 16.48 -8.98
CA VAL A 28 5.66 16.65 -10.05
C VAL A 28 6.20 15.31 -10.54
N ALA A 29 6.51 14.43 -9.60
CA ALA A 29 7.03 13.09 -9.88
C ALA A 29 6.63 12.11 -8.76
N LYS A 30 6.62 10.82 -9.08
CA LYS A 30 6.38 9.74 -8.13
C LYS A 30 7.11 8.48 -8.54
N SER A 31 7.57 7.71 -7.57
CA SER A 31 8.20 6.40 -7.79
C SER A 31 7.60 5.33 -6.89
N LEU A 32 7.63 4.08 -7.36
CA LEU A 32 7.21 2.89 -6.62
C LEU A 32 8.15 1.73 -6.96
N ILE A 33 8.90 1.29 -5.98
CA ILE A 33 9.79 0.13 -6.09
C ILE A 33 9.24 -1.00 -5.20
N SER A 34 8.96 -2.17 -5.79
CA SER A 34 8.34 -3.32 -5.11
C SER A 34 9.33 -4.09 -4.23
N VAL A 35 10.22 -3.39 -3.53
CA VAL A 35 11.06 -3.89 -2.43
C VAL A 35 11.16 -2.80 -1.36
N GLY A 36 11.09 -3.22 -0.09
CA GLY A 36 10.94 -2.32 1.05
C GLY A 36 12.20 -2.12 1.88
N ALA A 37 11.99 -1.91 3.16
CA ALA A 37 13.03 -1.64 4.15
C ALA A 37 14.14 -2.72 4.15
N GLY A 38 15.39 -2.29 4.40
CA GLY A 38 16.56 -3.16 4.46
C GLY A 38 17.07 -3.65 3.10
N THR A 39 16.55 -3.11 1.99
CA THR A 39 16.95 -3.46 0.62
C THR A 39 17.48 -2.24 -0.14
N SER A 40 17.76 -2.38 -1.45
CA SER A 40 18.08 -1.26 -2.34
C SER A 40 16.86 -0.41 -2.73
N GLY A 41 15.66 -0.79 -2.28
CA GLY A 41 14.40 -0.13 -2.63
C GLY A 41 14.38 1.37 -2.33
N PRO A 42 14.72 1.80 -1.11
CA PRO A 42 14.71 3.21 -0.74
C PRO A 42 15.55 4.08 -1.67
N GLN A 43 16.81 3.71 -1.88
CA GLN A 43 17.74 4.47 -2.74
C GLN A 43 17.25 4.52 -4.19
N ARG A 44 16.73 3.41 -4.70
CA ARG A 44 16.18 3.35 -6.07
C ARG A 44 14.94 4.25 -6.21
N ALA A 45 14.03 4.23 -5.23
CA ALA A 45 12.84 5.07 -5.26
C ALA A 45 13.20 6.56 -5.23
N ILE A 46 14.17 6.96 -4.40
CA ILE A 46 14.66 8.34 -4.32
C ILE A 46 15.33 8.75 -5.64
N SER A 47 16.24 7.91 -6.17
CA SER A 47 16.91 8.22 -7.44
C SER A 47 15.91 8.37 -8.59
N GLU A 48 14.95 7.46 -8.70
CA GLU A 48 13.94 7.47 -9.75
C GLU A 48 13.05 8.73 -9.71
N VAL A 49 12.57 9.13 -8.53
CA VAL A 49 11.71 10.32 -8.41
C VAL A 49 12.47 11.61 -8.71
N LEU A 50 13.74 11.71 -8.30
CA LEU A 50 14.60 12.85 -8.61
C LEU A 50 14.92 12.94 -10.10
N GLU A 51 15.25 11.80 -10.73
CA GLU A 51 15.51 11.72 -12.17
C GLU A 51 14.28 12.10 -12.99
N GLN A 52 13.09 11.56 -12.64
CA GLN A 52 11.82 11.91 -13.31
C GLN A 52 11.51 13.41 -13.24
N ALA A 53 11.81 14.04 -12.12
CA ALA A 53 11.59 15.47 -11.92
C ALA A 53 12.71 16.36 -12.53
N GLY A 54 13.84 15.78 -12.93
CA GLY A 54 15.03 16.54 -13.33
C GLY A 54 15.58 17.40 -12.20
N LYS A 55 15.52 16.91 -10.95
CA LYS A 55 15.88 17.62 -9.73
C LYS A 55 16.95 16.88 -8.95
N THR A 56 17.63 17.62 -8.07
CA THR A 56 18.57 17.06 -7.07
C THR A 56 17.95 17.14 -5.67
N LYS A 57 18.51 16.40 -4.71
CA LYS A 57 18.08 16.47 -3.32
C LYS A 57 18.23 17.88 -2.73
N ASP A 58 19.28 18.57 -3.08
CA ASP A 58 19.60 19.92 -2.54
C ASP A 58 18.59 21.00 -3.00
N GLU A 59 17.79 20.70 -4.01
CA GLU A 59 16.70 21.58 -4.46
C GLU A 59 15.39 21.35 -3.67
N MET A 60 15.36 20.35 -2.78
CA MET A 60 14.18 20.08 -1.93
C MET A 60 14.20 21.02 -0.73
N ALA A 61 13.13 21.81 -0.59
CA ALA A 61 12.95 22.68 0.58
C ALA A 61 12.66 21.89 1.85
N PHE A 62 12.11 20.68 1.72
CA PHE A 62 11.83 19.79 2.84
C PHE A 62 11.67 18.33 2.39
N VAL A 63 12.24 17.41 3.15
CA VAL A 63 12.15 15.97 2.94
C VAL A 63 11.52 15.31 4.17
N LEU A 64 10.39 14.61 3.99
CA LEU A 64 9.69 13.89 5.05
C LEU A 64 9.79 12.38 4.82
N ALA A 65 10.25 11.65 5.83
CA ALA A 65 10.27 10.18 5.82
C ALA A 65 9.11 9.60 6.64
N THR A 66 8.52 8.53 6.12
CA THR A 66 7.49 7.74 6.79
C THR A 66 7.62 6.24 6.49
N GLY A 67 6.71 5.43 7.01
CA GLY A 67 6.70 3.98 6.86
C GLY A 67 7.54 3.25 7.89
N TYR A 68 7.54 1.93 7.79
CA TYR A 68 8.25 1.03 8.71
C TYR A 68 9.75 1.31 8.77
N GLY A 69 10.36 1.59 7.61
CA GLY A 69 11.81 1.82 7.48
C GLY A 69 12.24 3.29 7.61
N ARG A 70 11.39 4.22 8.04
CA ARG A 70 11.71 5.67 8.09
C ARG A 70 12.98 6.00 8.85
N ASN A 71 13.30 5.24 9.90
CA ASN A 71 14.49 5.48 10.72
C ASN A 71 15.81 5.26 9.94
N SER A 72 15.79 4.51 8.83
CA SER A 72 16.98 4.35 7.97
C SER A 72 17.30 5.58 7.12
N LEU A 73 16.48 6.62 7.19
CA LEU A 73 16.61 7.84 6.38
C LEU A 73 16.95 9.08 7.23
N GLU A 74 17.46 8.93 8.46
CA GLU A 74 17.80 10.03 9.37
C GLU A 74 18.79 11.03 8.75
N GLU A 75 19.72 10.57 7.91
CA GLU A 75 20.69 11.43 7.23
C GLU A 75 20.12 12.12 5.97
N ILE A 76 18.95 11.69 5.51
CA ILE A 76 18.34 12.15 4.26
C ILE A 76 17.13 13.06 4.52
N ALA A 77 16.31 12.70 5.50
CA ALA A 77 15.05 13.37 5.78
C ALA A 77 15.22 14.45 6.86
N ASP A 78 14.57 15.60 6.63
CA ASP A 78 14.53 16.70 7.60
C ASP A 78 13.60 16.37 8.79
N ALA A 79 12.61 15.51 8.58
CA ALA A 79 11.71 15.03 9.63
C ALA A 79 11.15 13.65 9.34
N GLN A 80 10.63 13.02 10.38
CA GLN A 80 9.93 11.74 10.30
C GLN A 80 8.52 11.87 10.86
N MET A 81 7.58 11.16 10.24
CA MET A 81 6.18 11.12 10.68
C MET A 81 5.65 9.69 10.63
N SER A 82 4.67 9.36 11.47
CA SER A 82 4.02 8.05 11.40
C SER A 82 3.25 7.90 10.08
N GLU A 83 3.24 6.70 9.53
CA GLU A 83 2.48 6.40 8.31
C GLU A 83 0.98 6.64 8.49
N LEU A 84 0.44 6.39 9.70
CA LEU A 84 -0.97 6.66 10.02
C LEU A 84 -1.32 8.14 9.82
N SER A 85 -0.47 9.04 10.33
CA SER A 85 -0.65 10.49 10.18
C SER A 85 -0.51 10.92 8.71
N CYS A 86 0.45 10.33 7.98
CA CYS A 86 0.64 10.61 6.55
C CYS A 86 -0.57 10.15 5.74
N HIS A 87 -1.11 8.94 6.01
CA HIS A 87 -2.31 8.42 5.34
C HIS A 87 -3.55 9.29 5.63
N ALA A 88 -3.77 9.69 6.89
CA ALA A 88 -4.87 10.60 7.23
C ALA A 88 -4.77 11.94 6.47
N LYS A 89 -3.59 12.53 6.44
CA LYS A 89 -3.33 13.79 5.71
C LYS A 89 -3.50 13.65 4.21
N GLY A 90 -2.90 12.62 3.61
CA GLY A 90 -2.98 12.35 2.18
C GLY A 90 -4.40 12.03 1.73
N ALA A 91 -5.13 11.20 2.48
CA ALA A 91 -6.52 10.87 2.18
C ALA A 91 -7.42 12.12 2.27
N THR A 92 -7.25 12.97 3.28
CA THR A 92 -8.00 14.21 3.41
C THR A 92 -7.66 15.22 2.32
N PHE A 93 -6.39 15.26 1.87
CA PHE A 93 -5.99 16.12 0.75
C PHE A 93 -6.71 15.73 -0.55
N LEU A 94 -6.84 14.43 -0.82
CA LEU A 94 -7.51 13.90 -2.02
C LEU A 94 -9.03 13.91 -1.87
N PHE A 95 -9.54 13.65 -0.67
CA PHE A 95 -10.97 13.51 -0.34
C PHE A 95 -11.28 14.33 0.92
N PRO A 96 -11.55 15.63 0.81
CA PRO A 96 -11.69 16.52 1.96
C PRO A 96 -12.78 16.14 2.98
N GLN A 97 -13.75 15.31 2.57
CA GLN A 97 -14.83 14.83 3.42
C GLN A 97 -14.64 13.38 3.91
N VAL A 98 -13.42 12.84 3.80
CA VAL A 98 -13.16 11.49 4.28
C VAL A 98 -13.24 11.44 5.81
N HIS A 99 -13.97 10.44 6.34
CA HIS A 99 -14.07 10.16 7.77
C HIS A 99 -13.44 8.82 8.15
N THR A 100 -13.34 7.89 7.20
CA THR A 100 -12.75 6.58 7.43
C THR A 100 -11.81 6.22 6.28
N VAL A 101 -10.60 5.82 6.63
CA VAL A 101 -9.61 5.32 5.68
C VAL A 101 -9.34 3.85 6.01
N VAL A 102 -9.49 2.97 5.03
CA VAL A 102 -9.05 1.58 5.11
C VAL A 102 -7.77 1.47 4.30
N ASP A 103 -6.67 1.25 4.99
CA ASP A 103 -5.35 1.06 4.39
C ASP A 103 -4.97 -0.42 4.46
N ILE A 104 -4.85 -1.05 3.29
CA ILE A 104 -4.42 -2.44 3.15
C ILE A 104 -2.97 -2.43 2.71
N GLY A 105 -2.08 -2.54 3.68
CA GLY A 105 -0.63 -2.61 3.48
C GLY A 105 -0.15 -3.98 2.99
N GLY A 106 1.16 -4.08 2.75
CA GLY A 106 1.79 -5.33 2.35
C GLY A 106 1.72 -6.42 3.42
N GLN A 107 1.84 -6.05 4.71
CA GLN A 107 1.88 -6.98 5.84
C GLN A 107 0.92 -6.61 6.98
N ASP A 108 0.20 -5.55 6.85
CA ASP A 108 -0.73 -5.04 7.85
C ASP A 108 -2.00 -4.47 7.20
N VAL A 109 -3.03 -4.28 8.01
CA VAL A 109 -4.27 -3.57 7.64
C VAL A 109 -4.57 -2.56 8.73
N LYS A 110 -4.92 -1.35 8.33
CA LYS A 110 -5.26 -0.27 9.26
C LYS A 110 -6.59 0.35 8.87
N ILE A 111 -7.40 0.65 9.87
CA ILE A 111 -8.61 1.44 9.72
C ILE A 111 -8.42 2.70 10.54
N LEU A 112 -8.47 3.86 9.89
CA LEU A 112 -8.27 5.16 10.50
C LEU A 112 -9.60 5.92 10.54
N GLN A 113 -9.93 6.49 11.70
CA GLN A 113 -10.96 7.51 11.80
C GLN A 113 -10.32 8.88 11.66
N VAL A 114 -10.88 9.70 10.79
CA VAL A 114 -10.34 11.02 10.44
C VAL A 114 -11.41 12.08 10.62
N GLU A 115 -11.08 13.15 11.33
CA GLU A 115 -11.92 14.32 11.50
C GLU A 115 -11.13 15.59 11.18
N ASN A 116 -11.61 16.38 10.24
CA ASN A 116 -10.95 17.62 9.80
C ASN A 116 -9.46 17.43 9.44
N GLY A 117 -9.11 16.30 8.80
CA GLY A 117 -7.74 15.98 8.40
C GLY A 117 -6.81 15.54 9.53
N VAL A 118 -7.36 15.25 10.69
CA VAL A 118 -6.64 14.72 11.85
C VAL A 118 -7.16 13.32 12.16
N MET A 119 -6.23 12.37 12.34
CA MET A 119 -6.59 11.03 12.80
C MET A 119 -7.01 11.11 14.28
N THR A 120 -8.24 10.67 14.58
CA THR A 120 -8.79 10.66 15.93
C THR A 120 -8.73 9.27 16.58
N ASN A 121 -8.77 8.21 15.78
CA ASN A 121 -8.67 6.84 16.26
C ASN A 121 -8.14 5.92 15.15
N PHE A 122 -7.61 4.76 15.50
CA PHE A 122 -7.24 3.72 14.54
C PHE A 122 -7.34 2.33 15.15
N VAL A 123 -7.55 1.35 14.27
CA VAL A 123 -7.43 -0.08 14.55
C VAL A 123 -6.45 -0.67 13.54
N MET A 124 -5.57 -1.55 13.98
CA MET A 124 -4.55 -2.17 13.13
C MET A 124 -4.45 -3.67 13.38
N ASN A 125 -4.34 -4.43 12.30
CA ASN A 125 -3.86 -5.80 12.31
C ASN A 125 -2.46 -5.83 11.72
N ASP A 126 -1.47 -6.08 12.56
CA ASP A 126 -0.03 -6.19 12.20
C ASP A 126 0.55 -7.57 12.52
N LYS A 127 -0.29 -8.53 12.97
CA LYS A 127 0.15 -9.86 13.44
C LYS A 127 -0.23 -10.99 12.49
N CYS A 128 -1.20 -10.78 11.61
CA CYS A 128 -1.68 -11.80 10.70
C CYS A 128 -1.69 -11.28 9.27
N ALA A 129 -1.13 -12.07 8.34
CA ALA A 129 -1.13 -11.73 6.92
C ALA A 129 -2.51 -11.86 6.25
N ALA A 130 -3.48 -12.52 6.91
CA ALA A 130 -4.85 -12.60 6.39
C ALA A 130 -5.44 -11.19 6.19
N GLY A 131 -6.04 -10.96 5.04
CA GLY A 131 -6.59 -9.66 4.66
C GLY A 131 -5.58 -8.61 4.22
N THR A 132 -4.29 -8.91 4.19
CA THR A 132 -3.23 -7.99 3.74
C THR A 132 -2.89 -8.17 2.26
N GLY A 133 -2.07 -7.25 1.71
CA GLY A 133 -1.53 -7.41 0.34
C GLY A 133 -0.75 -8.71 0.17
N ARG A 134 -0.03 -9.18 1.19
CA ARG A 134 0.69 -10.45 1.16
C ARG A 134 -0.23 -11.64 0.98
N PHE A 135 -1.41 -11.62 1.61
CA PHE A 135 -2.44 -12.62 1.40
C PHE A 135 -2.85 -12.68 -0.09
N LEU A 136 -3.14 -11.52 -0.69
CA LEU A 136 -3.51 -11.44 -2.10
C LEU A 136 -2.39 -11.91 -3.03
N ASP A 137 -1.12 -11.59 -2.73
CA ASP A 137 0.04 -12.06 -3.49
C ASP A 137 0.16 -13.59 -3.48
N VAL A 138 -0.06 -14.23 -2.31
CA VAL A 138 -0.04 -15.69 -2.18
C VAL A 138 -1.17 -16.30 -3.00
N MET A 139 -2.39 -15.77 -2.89
CA MET A 139 -3.55 -16.29 -3.63
C MET A 139 -3.38 -16.12 -5.14
N ALA A 140 -2.88 -14.98 -5.61
CA ALA A 140 -2.62 -14.73 -7.02
C ALA A 140 -1.60 -15.73 -7.59
N ARG A 141 -0.54 -16.06 -6.81
CA ARG A 141 0.46 -17.05 -7.19
C ARG A 141 -0.14 -18.45 -7.32
N VAL A 142 -0.94 -18.88 -6.36
CA VAL A 142 -1.61 -20.20 -6.38
C VAL A 142 -2.56 -20.33 -7.57
N LEU A 143 -3.25 -19.23 -7.89
CA LEU A 143 -4.16 -19.16 -9.04
C LEU A 143 -3.45 -18.96 -10.38
N GLU A 144 -2.13 -18.72 -10.39
CA GLU A 144 -1.32 -18.40 -11.57
C GLU A 144 -1.87 -17.19 -12.35
N VAL A 145 -2.26 -16.13 -11.62
CA VAL A 145 -2.71 -14.85 -12.18
C VAL A 145 -1.87 -13.71 -11.60
N LYS A 146 -1.91 -12.54 -12.24
CA LYS A 146 -1.29 -11.35 -11.68
C LYS A 146 -2.20 -10.74 -10.60
N VAL A 147 -1.61 -10.23 -9.53
CA VAL A 147 -2.37 -9.58 -8.44
C VAL A 147 -3.24 -8.42 -8.97
N GLN A 148 -2.76 -7.69 -9.97
CA GLN A 148 -3.49 -6.58 -10.61
C GLN A 148 -4.76 -7.03 -11.34
N ASP A 149 -4.82 -8.29 -11.77
CA ASP A 149 -5.95 -8.84 -12.53
C ASP A 149 -7.06 -9.40 -11.61
N LEU A 150 -6.79 -9.56 -10.30
CA LEU A 150 -7.74 -10.16 -9.35
C LEU A 150 -9.07 -9.39 -9.32
N GLY A 151 -9.04 -8.06 -9.31
CA GLY A 151 -10.26 -7.26 -9.28
C GLY A 151 -11.17 -7.49 -10.50
N MET A 152 -10.58 -7.46 -11.68
CA MET A 152 -11.31 -7.67 -12.94
C MET A 152 -11.83 -9.11 -13.06
N LEU A 153 -11.03 -10.09 -12.71
CA LEU A 153 -11.41 -11.50 -12.76
C LEU A 153 -12.52 -11.82 -11.75
N GLY A 154 -12.38 -11.37 -10.50
CA GLY A 154 -13.39 -11.60 -9.45
C GLY A 154 -14.74 -10.94 -9.76
N ALA A 155 -14.75 -9.80 -10.45
CA ALA A 155 -16.00 -9.15 -10.90
C ALA A 155 -16.78 -9.96 -11.93
N GLN A 156 -16.16 -10.93 -12.59
CA GLN A 156 -16.80 -11.85 -13.55
C GLN A 156 -17.30 -13.14 -12.93
N SER A 157 -17.26 -13.27 -11.61
CA SER A 157 -17.74 -14.44 -10.88
C SER A 157 -19.23 -14.65 -11.12
N THR A 158 -19.62 -15.91 -11.26
CA THR A 158 -21.02 -16.34 -11.44
C THR A 158 -21.54 -17.18 -10.27
N LYS A 159 -20.66 -17.67 -9.40
CA LYS A 159 -21.00 -18.52 -8.25
C LYS A 159 -20.32 -18.02 -6.99
N GLN A 160 -20.94 -18.25 -5.85
CA GLN A 160 -20.33 -18.00 -4.56
C GLN A 160 -19.46 -19.19 -4.15
N VAL A 161 -18.21 -18.89 -3.80
CA VAL A 161 -17.26 -19.83 -3.19
C VAL A 161 -16.86 -19.25 -1.84
N GLU A 162 -16.88 -20.06 -0.80
CA GLU A 162 -16.42 -19.65 0.52
C GLU A 162 -14.95 -19.98 0.68
N ILE A 163 -14.16 -19.00 1.12
CA ILE A 163 -12.75 -19.11 1.45
C ILE A 163 -12.59 -18.58 2.89
N SER A 164 -11.86 -19.31 3.71
CA SER A 164 -11.62 -18.95 5.11
C SER A 164 -10.85 -17.62 5.22
N SER A 165 -11.27 -16.76 6.14
CA SER A 165 -10.58 -15.51 6.49
C SER A 165 -9.61 -15.65 7.67
N THR A 166 -9.53 -16.84 8.29
CA THR A 166 -8.82 -17.01 9.57
C THR A 166 -7.30 -17.02 9.43
N CYS A 167 -6.76 -17.67 8.40
CA CYS A 167 -5.32 -17.84 8.21
C CYS A 167 -4.96 -18.02 6.73
N THR A 168 -3.93 -17.35 6.26
CA THR A 168 -3.43 -17.46 4.89
C THR A 168 -3.12 -18.91 4.47
N VAL A 169 -2.55 -19.72 5.37
CA VAL A 169 -2.19 -21.12 5.08
C VAL A 169 -3.45 -21.97 4.85
N PHE A 170 -4.48 -21.79 5.65
CA PHE A 170 -5.74 -22.51 5.46
C PHE A 170 -6.45 -22.06 4.18
N ALA A 171 -6.52 -20.76 3.94
CA ALA A 171 -7.10 -20.22 2.71
C ALA A 171 -6.37 -20.72 1.46
N GLU A 172 -5.04 -20.82 1.48
CA GLU A 172 -4.24 -21.38 0.39
C GLU A 172 -4.64 -22.84 0.11
N SER A 173 -4.75 -23.65 1.17
CA SER A 173 -5.17 -25.05 1.05
C SER A 173 -6.59 -25.19 0.49
N GLU A 174 -7.51 -24.32 0.89
CA GLU A 174 -8.87 -24.28 0.37
C GLU A 174 -8.92 -23.87 -1.11
N VAL A 175 -8.13 -22.87 -1.52
CA VAL A 175 -8.01 -22.45 -2.92
C VAL A 175 -7.47 -23.60 -3.78
N ILE A 176 -6.45 -24.32 -3.33
CA ILE A 176 -5.90 -25.50 -4.02
C ILE A 176 -6.98 -26.59 -4.14
N SER A 177 -7.76 -26.83 -3.09
CA SER A 177 -8.87 -27.78 -3.11
C SER A 177 -9.93 -27.38 -4.13
N GLN A 178 -10.35 -26.12 -4.17
CA GLN A 178 -11.32 -25.61 -5.13
C GLN A 178 -10.82 -25.74 -6.58
N LEU A 179 -9.54 -25.45 -6.84
CA LEU A 179 -8.91 -25.66 -8.14
C LEU A 179 -8.96 -27.13 -8.56
N SER A 180 -8.65 -28.05 -7.62
CA SER A 180 -8.65 -29.49 -7.85
C SER A 180 -10.05 -30.04 -8.18
N MET A 181 -11.09 -29.40 -7.67
CA MET A 181 -12.49 -29.71 -7.99
C MET A 181 -12.98 -29.10 -9.32
N GLY A 182 -12.13 -28.34 -10.01
CA GLY A 182 -12.47 -27.70 -11.28
C GLY A 182 -13.31 -26.44 -11.12
N THR A 183 -13.34 -25.82 -9.94
CA THR A 183 -14.03 -24.55 -9.71
C THR A 183 -13.38 -23.43 -10.56
N ASP A 184 -14.20 -22.59 -11.19
CA ASP A 184 -13.72 -21.47 -12.00
C ASP A 184 -12.88 -20.50 -11.16
N LYS A 185 -11.70 -20.13 -11.66
CA LYS A 185 -10.79 -19.20 -10.96
C LYS A 185 -11.47 -17.89 -10.58
N ARG A 186 -12.41 -17.39 -11.40
CA ARG A 186 -13.15 -16.14 -11.14
C ARG A 186 -14.03 -16.25 -9.90
N ASP A 187 -14.66 -17.41 -9.70
CA ASP A 187 -15.51 -17.67 -8.54
C ASP A 187 -14.65 -17.80 -7.26
N ILE A 188 -13.49 -18.47 -7.36
CA ILE A 188 -12.52 -18.58 -6.26
C ILE A 188 -12.01 -17.18 -5.88
N ILE A 189 -11.63 -16.34 -6.85
CA ILE A 189 -11.14 -14.97 -6.62
C ILE A 189 -12.21 -14.12 -5.92
N ASN A 190 -13.47 -14.24 -6.32
CA ASN A 190 -14.55 -13.55 -5.62
C ASN A 190 -14.67 -14.02 -4.16
N GLY A 191 -14.54 -15.31 -3.89
CA GLY A 191 -14.48 -15.86 -2.54
C GLY A 191 -13.33 -15.29 -1.72
N ILE A 192 -12.13 -15.16 -2.31
CA ILE A 192 -10.97 -14.52 -1.70
C ILE A 192 -11.27 -13.05 -1.35
N HIS A 193 -11.86 -12.27 -2.27
CA HIS A 193 -12.21 -10.88 -1.99
C HIS A 193 -13.21 -10.75 -0.84
N ARG A 194 -14.20 -11.63 -0.79
CA ARG A 194 -15.18 -11.65 0.31
C ARG A 194 -14.54 -12.00 1.64
N SER A 195 -13.57 -12.92 1.67
CA SER A 195 -12.85 -13.28 2.89
C SER A 195 -12.00 -12.15 3.45
N VAL A 196 -11.51 -11.26 2.57
CA VAL A 196 -10.76 -10.03 2.98
C VAL A 196 -11.71 -8.96 3.52
N ALA A 197 -12.96 -8.90 3.02
CA ALA A 197 -13.93 -7.87 3.38
C ALA A 197 -14.81 -8.25 4.60
N SER A 198 -14.70 -9.46 5.11
CA SER A 198 -15.47 -9.97 6.26
C SER A 198 -14.73 -9.78 7.59
#